data_1c3e9fb088d9ac1fb94b27759ec569fb
#
_entry.id   1c3e9fb088d9ac1fb94b27759ec569fb
#
_cell.length_a   1.000
_cell.length_b   1.000
_cell.length_c   1.000
_cell.angle_alpha   90.00
_cell.angle_beta   90.00
_cell.angle_gamma   90.00
#
_symmetry.space_group_name_H-M   'P 1'
#
loop_
_entity.id
_entity.type
_entity.pdbx_description
1 polymer ?
#
loop_
_entity_poly.entity_id
_entity_poly.type
_entity_poly.pdbx_seq_one_letter_code
_entity_poly.pdbx_strand_id
1 'polypeptide(L)'
;MDKKTAKVIEKYSMPFVQLVIEKGEEDRIFSDLDQIKQVAEETGLPSFLAQVAVDESDKEKTVRFFQDSVSPLMQNFIQVLVYNHRANLFYEVIADCLNRL
;
A
#
# COMPACT_ATOMS: atom_id res chain seq x y z
N MET A 1 -9.79 13.26 4.95
CA MET A 1 -9.39 12.93 3.57
C MET A 1 -10.46 13.42 2.62
N ASP A 2 -10.09 14.08 1.54
CA ASP A 2 -11.07 14.59 0.58
C ASP A 2 -11.62 13.45 -0.31
N LYS A 3 -12.72 13.73 -1.00
CA LYS A 3 -13.41 12.74 -1.84
C LYS A 3 -12.54 12.27 -3.00
N LYS A 4 -11.72 13.16 -3.55
CA LYS A 4 -10.87 12.84 -4.70
C LYS A 4 -9.79 11.84 -4.31
N THR A 5 -9.14 12.07 -3.18
CA THR A 5 -8.10 11.15 -2.66
C THR A 5 -8.72 9.81 -2.29
N ALA A 6 -9.88 9.81 -1.64
CA ALA A 6 -10.58 8.57 -1.29
C ALA A 6 -10.90 7.74 -2.53
N LYS A 7 -11.31 8.36 -3.63
CA LYS A 7 -11.59 7.64 -4.89
C LYS A 7 -10.32 7.04 -5.50
N VAL A 8 -9.21 7.75 -5.42
CA VAL A 8 -7.92 7.21 -5.89
C VAL A 8 -7.54 5.98 -5.09
N ILE A 9 -7.68 6.03 -3.78
CA ILE A 9 -7.38 4.88 -2.91
C ILE A 9 -8.24 3.69 -3.30
N GLU A 10 -9.55 3.89 -3.44
CA GLU A 10 -10.48 2.83 -3.84
C GLU A 10 -10.12 2.21 -5.19
N LYS A 11 -9.68 3.03 -6.12
CA LYS A 11 -9.30 2.58 -7.46
C LYS A 11 -8.21 1.51 -7.41
N TYR A 12 -7.35 1.55 -6.40
CA TYR A 12 -6.28 0.56 -6.22
C TYR A 12 -6.69 -0.55 -5.27
N SER A 13 -7.31 -0.22 -4.14
CA SER A 13 -7.60 -1.22 -3.11
C SER A 13 -8.73 -2.18 -3.51
N MET A 14 -9.80 -1.70 -4.10
CA MET A 14 -10.94 -2.55 -4.44
C MET A 14 -10.60 -3.66 -5.43
N PRO A 15 -9.96 -3.37 -6.59
CA PRO A 15 -9.58 -4.44 -7.52
C PRO A 15 -8.57 -5.40 -6.93
N PHE A 16 -7.65 -4.91 -6.11
CA PHE A 16 -6.66 -5.77 -5.49
C PHE A 16 -7.30 -6.75 -4.50
N VAL A 17 -8.17 -6.26 -3.63
CA VAL A 17 -8.88 -7.11 -2.67
C VAL A 17 -9.72 -8.15 -3.41
N GLN A 18 -10.40 -7.75 -4.49
CA GLN A 18 -11.18 -8.67 -5.29
C GLN A 18 -10.30 -9.77 -5.88
N LEU A 19 -9.14 -9.41 -6.42
CA LEU A 19 -8.18 -10.38 -6.94
C LEU A 19 -7.69 -11.35 -5.86
N VAL A 20 -7.40 -10.83 -4.68
CA VAL A 20 -6.96 -11.64 -3.53
C VAL A 20 -8.02 -12.69 -3.20
N ILE A 21 -9.29 -12.28 -3.15
CA ILE A 21 -10.39 -13.18 -2.86
C ILE A 21 -10.54 -14.24 -3.96
N GLU A 22 -10.46 -13.83 -5.22
CA GLU A 22 -10.57 -14.75 -6.35
C GLU A 22 -9.46 -15.81 -6.33
N LYS A 23 -8.27 -15.44 -5.88
CA LYS A 23 -7.12 -16.36 -5.80
C LYS A 23 -7.08 -17.17 -4.51
N GLY A 24 -7.97 -16.88 -3.56
CA GLY A 24 -8.00 -17.58 -2.27
C GLY A 24 -6.77 -17.30 -1.41
N GLU A 25 -6.19 -16.10 -1.52
CA GLU A 25 -4.97 -15.73 -0.79
C GLU A 25 -5.24 -14.72 0.34
N GLU A 26 -6.47 -14.69 0.86
CA GLU A 26 -6.86 -13.71 1.88
C GLU A 26 -5.97 -13.76 3.12
N ASP A 27 -5.70 -14.96 3.63
CA ASP A 27 -4.91 -15.10 4.86
C ASP A 27 -3.48 -14.62 4.66
N ARG A 28 -2.86 -14.98 3.54
CA ARG A 28 -1.49 -14.59 3.24
C ARG A 28 -1.39 -13.08 3.05
N ILE A 29 -2.31 -12.51 2.28
CA ILE A 29 -2.28 -11.07 1.98
C ILE A 29 -2.66 -10.26 3.22
N PHE A 30 -3.62 -10.74 4.01
CA PHE A 30 -3.95 -10.06 5.28
C PHE A 30 -2.71 -9.97 6.17
N SER A 31 -1.96 -11.06 6.28
CA SER A 31 -0.72 -11.07 7.07
C SER A 31 0.30 -10.08 6.53
N ASP A 32 0.51 -10.04 5.21
CA ASP A 32 1.43 -9.09 4.59
C ASP A 32 1.00 -7.64 4.87
N LEU A 33 -0.28 -7.33 4.66
CA LEU A 33 -0.82 -5.99 4.87
C LEU A 33 -0.71 -5.55 6.33
N ASP A 34 -1.04 -6.43 7.25
CA ASP A 34 -0.99 -6.13 8.68
C ASP A 34 0.44 -5.85 9.13
N GLN A 35 1.39 -6.64 8.67
CA GLN A 35 2.80 -6.45 8.97
C GLN A 35 3.32 -5.11 8.42
N ILE A 36 2.97 -4.78 7.18
CA ILE A 36 3.34 -3.50 6.58
C ILE A 36 2.78 -2.36 7.40
N LYS A 37 1.50 -2.45 7.78
CA LYS A 37 0.84 -1.39 8.56
C LYS A 37 1.52 -1.17 9.89
N GLN A 38 1.84 -2.25 10.61
CA GLN A 38 2.52 -2.16 11.90
C GLN A 38 3.90 -1.51 11.77
N VAL A 39 4.71 -1.94 10.81
CA VAL A 39 6.04 -1.38 10.59
C VAL A 39 5.93 0.10 10.19
N ALA A 40 4.98 0.43 9.33
CA ALA A 40 4.76 1.81 8.91
C ALA A 40 4.45 2.71 10.10
N GLU A 41 3.57 2.28 11.00
CA GLU A 41 3.19 3.06 12.17
C GLU A 41 4.35 3.22 13.15
N GLU A 42 5.12 2.18 13.34
CA GLU A 42 6.29 2.20 14.25
C GLU A 42 7.42 3.10 13.74
N THR A 43 7.56 3.23 12.43
CA THR A 43 8.68 3.98 11.84
C THR A 43 8.33 5.40 11.43
N GLY A 44 7.07 5.82 11.61
CA GLY A 44 6.62 7.14 11.19
C GLY A 44 6.46 7.29 9.67
N LEU A 45 6.33 6.18 8.95
CA LEU A 45 6.19 6.19 7.50
C LEU A 45 5.03 7.06 7.01
N PRO A 46 3.83 7.04 7.63
CA PRO A 46 2.74 7.88 7.13
C PRO A 46 3.09 9.36 7.08
N SER A 47 3.77 9.88 8.12
CA SER A 47 4.22 11.28 8.14
C SER A 47 5.25 11.57 7.06
N PHE A 48 6.20 10.64 6.87
CA PHE A 48 7.22 10.78 5.85
C PHE A 48 6.59 10.87 4.45
N LEU A 49 5.66 9.98 4.14
CA LEU A 49 5.02 9.94 2.83
C LEU A 49 4.10 11.16 2.58
N ALA A 50 3.60 11.79 3.64
CA ALA A 50 2.73 12.96 3.52
C ALA A 50 3.50 14.26 3.30
N GLN A 51 4.82 14.28 3.51
CA GLN A 51 5.61 15.50 3.39
C GLN A 51 5.82 15.90 1.93
N VAL A 52 5.37 17.10 1.58
CA VAL A 52 5.52 17.64 0.23
C VAL A 52 6.99 17.89 -0.11
N ALA A 53 7.79 18.24 0.89
CA ALA A 53 9.20 18.55 0.69
C ALA A 53 10.07 17.32 0.38
N VAL A 54 9.57 16.11 0.62
CA VAL A 54 10.31 14.88 0.32
C VAL A 54 10.11 14.53 -1.15
N ASP A 55 11.21 14.24 -1.85
CA ASP A 55 11.15 13.86 -3.26
C ASP A 55 10.39 12.56 -3.46
N GLU A 56 9.66 12.48 -4.57
CA GLU A 56 8.92 11.27 -4.91
C GLU A 56 9.83 10.05 -5.02
N SER A 57 11.03 10.23 -5.58
CA SER A 57 11.98 9.11 -5.70
C SER A 57 12.38 8.54 -4.35
N ASP A 58 12.49 9.37 -3.32
CA ASP A 58 12.80 8.91 -1.97
C ASP A 58 11.62 8.17 -1.34
N LYS A 59 10.40 8.65 -1.60
CA LYS A 59 9.19 7.97 -1.17
C LYS A 59 9.07 6.59 -1.83
N GLU A 60 9.36 6.52 -3.12
CA GLU A 60 9.32 5.26 -3.87
C GLU A 60 10.33 4.26 -3.36
N LYS A 61 11.55 4.68 -3.08
CA LYS A 61 12.59 3.81 -2.51
C LYS A 61 12.14 3.24 -1.17
N THR A 62 11.53 4.08 -0.35
CA THR A 62 11.05 3.67 0.98
C THR A 62 9.92 2.64 0.86
N VAL A 63 8.99 2.85 -0.06
CA VAL A 63 7.89 1.92 -0.31
C VAL A 63 8.41 0.59 -0.86
N ARG A 64 9.38 0.63 -1.78
CA ARG A 64 9.98 -0.58 -2.35
C ARG A 64 10.68 -1.45 -1.30
N PHE A 65 11.08 -0.86 -0.18
CA PHE A 65 11.71 -1.59 0.91
C PHE A 65 10.84 -2.75 1.41
N PHE A 66 9.52 -2.62 1.27
CA PHE A 66 8.60 -3.66 1.71
C PHE A 66 8.47 -4.83 0.72
N GLN A 67 8.94 -4.68 -0.53
CA GLN A 67 8.71 -5.69 -1.56
C GLN A 67 9.39 -7.02 -1.26
N ASP A 68 10.56 -7.00 -0.63
CA ASP A 68 11.34 -8.21 -0.43
C ASP A 68 10.77 -9.15 0.63
N SER A 69 9.91 -8.66 1.50
CA SER A 69 9.41 -9.42 2.64
C SER A 69 7.96 -9.88 2.50
N VAL A 70 7.36 -9.71 1.33
CA VAL A 70 5.96 -10.03 1.10
C VAL A 70 5.79 -11.05 -0.02
N SER A 71 4.57 -11.57 -0.13
CA SER A 71 4.23 -12.56 -1.17
C SER A 71 4.29 -11.96 -2.58
N PRO A 72 4.42 -12.79 -3.63
CA PRO A 72 4.50 -12.29 -5.01
C PRO A 72 3.32 -11.41 -5.40
N LEU A 73 2.12 -11.75 -5.00
CA LEU A 73 0.94 -10.95 -5.32
C LEU A 73 1.04 -9.55 -4.70
N MET A 74 1.51 -9.46 -3.46
CA MET A 74 1.71 -8.18 -2.79
C MET A 74 2.87 -7.40 -3.41
N GLN A 75 3.95 -8.08 -3.81
CA GLN A 75 5.07 -7.44 -4.51
C GLN A 75 4.58 -6.73 -5.77
N ASN A 76 3.75 -7.41 -6.56
CA ASN A 76 3.19 -6.84 -7.78
C ASN A 76 2.31 -5.62 -7.49
N PHE A 77 1.54 -5.67 -6.42
CA PHE A 77 0.67 -4.56 -6.03
C PHE A 77 1.50 -3.33 -5.64
N ILE A 78 2.56 -3.52 -4.85
CA ILE A 78 3.48 -2.44 -4.49
C ILE A 78 4.09 -1.84 -5.77
N GLN A 79 4.51 -2.68 -6.70
CA GLN A 79 5.09 -2.22 -7.96
C GLN A 79 4.10 -1.36 -8.75
N VAL A 80 2.83 -1.74 -8.79
CA VAL A 80 1.79 -0.97 -9.47
C VAL A 80 1.64 0.41 -8.84
N LEU A 81 1.61 0.49 -7.51
CA LEU A 81 1.49 1.78 -6.82
C LEU A 81 2.67 2.69 -7.12
N VAL A 82 3.89 2.15 -7.08
CA VAL A 82 5.10 2.93 -7.37
C VAL A 82 5.12 3.37 -8.84
N TYR A 83 4.80 2.47 -9.75
CA TYR A 83 4.77 2.77 -11.19
C TYR A 83 3.79 3.88 -11.52
N ASN A 84 2.67 3.94 -10.82
CA ASN A 84 1.64 4.95 -11.04
C ASN A 84 1.85 6.21 -10.20
N HIS A 85 3.02 6.36 -9.59
CA HIS A 85 3.36 7.54 -8.77
C HIS A 85 2.40 7.74 -7.59
N ARG A 86 2.03 6.62 -6.95
CA ARG A 86 1.12 6.61 -5.78
C ARG A 86 1.82 6.22 -4.48
N ALA A 87 3.16 6.33 -4.43
CA ALA A 87 3.91 6.02 -3.22
C ALA A 87 3.44 6.85 -2.02
N ASN A 88 3.04 8.11 -2.26
CA ASN A 88 2.55 8.98 -1.21
C ASN A 88 1.25 8.48 -0.55
N LEU A 89 0.49 7.61 -1.22
CA LEU A 89 -0.75 7.04 -0.71
C LEU A 89 -0.60 5.60 -0.25
N PHE A 90 0.63 5.10 -0.21
CA PHE A 90 0.89 3.70 0.12
C PHE A 90 0.23 3.27 1.43
N TYR A 91 0.43 4.03 2.50
CA TYR A 91 -0.12 3.68 3.81
C TYR A 91 -1.65 3.65 3.77
N GLU A 92 -2.28 4.65 3.19
CA GLU A 92 -3.74 4.76 3.10
C GLU A 92 -4.32 3.61 2.28
N VAL A 93 -3.65 3.20 1.20
CA VAL A 93 -4.06 2.07 0.38
C VAL A 93 -3.96 0.77 1.18
N ILE A 94 -2.86 0.57 1.91
CA ILE A 94 -2.68 -0.61 2.76
C ILE A 94 -3.79 -0.69 3.81
N ALA A 95 -4.07 0.42 4.48
CA ALA A 95 -5.12 0.47 5.51
C ALA A 95 -6.50 0.18 4.92
N ASP A 96 -6.79 0.71 3.74
CA ASP A 96 -8.08 0.47 3.07
C ASP A 96 -8.22 -0.99 2.66
N CYS A 97 -7.17 -1.62 2.15
CA CYS A 97 -7.17 -3.04 1.82
C CYS A 97 -7.47 -3.89 3.05
N LEU A 98 -6.86 -3.57 4.19
CA LEU A 98 -7.13 -4.29 5.44
C LEU A 98 -8.59 -4.17 5.86
N ASN A 99 -9.17 -2.99 5.73
CA ASN A 99 -10.57 -2.77 6.07
C ASN A 99 -11.52 -3.57 5.17
N ARG A 100 -11.13 -3.81 3.93
CA ARG A 100 -11.97 -4.53 2.96
C ARG A 100 -11.82 -6.04 3.05
N LEU A 101 -10.73 -6.52 3.60
CA LEU A 101 -10.51 -7.94 3.87
C LEU A 101 -11.07 -8.33 5.22
#